data_ddc5e4e95526804f3f1cd9cbb521e34f
#
_entry.id   ddc5e4e95526804f3f1cd9cbb521e34f
#
_cell.length_a   1.000
_cell.length_b   1.000
_cell.length_c   1.000
_cell.angle_alpha   90.00
_cell.angle_beta   90.00
_cell.angle_gamma   90.00
#
_symmetry.space_group_name_H-M   'P 1'
#
loop_
_entity.id
_entity.type
_entity.pdbx_description
1 polymer ?
#
loop_
_entity_poly.entity_id
_entity_poly.type
_entity_poly.pdbx_seq_one_letter_code
_entity_poly.pdbx_strand_id
1 'polypeptide(L)'
;MMEIEALEAGYGGAQVLFGLGFKVGAGEVVTLMGRNGMGKTTTIRTLFGLLKPMSGRIRLKEQDVTGQSPHRIAAAGLGYVPEGREIFPRLSVEENLVATARGARAQAAGGGWTLERVYGLFPRLRERRGNLGTQLSGGEQQMLAIGRALMTNPDLLVLDEATEGLAPVIRGEIWSAIALLRGEGLAILVVDKNLDALMRIADRHVVIEGGRVVWSGTTAALAADRTQALRHLEV
;
A
#
# COMPACT_ATOMS: atom_id res chain seq x y z
N MET A 1 13.73 -4.92 -2.38
CA MET A 1 13.02 -3.65 -2.67
C MET A 1 12.91 -2.78 -1.41
N MET A 2 12.22 -3.22 -0.39
CA MET A 2 12.15 -2.54 0.91
C MET A 2 12.60 -3.48 2.03
N GLU A 3 13.36 -2.96 2.99
CA GLU A 3 13.82 -3.70 4.17
C GLU A 3 13.58 -2.86 5.42
N ILE A 4 12.98 -3.48 6.42
CA ILE A 4 12.67 -2.89 7.72
C ILE A 4 13.39 -3.74 8.76
N GLU A 5 14.23 -3.10 9.58
CA GLU A 5 15.07 -3.78 10.57
C GLU A 5 14.84 -3.17 11.95
N ALA A 6 14.44 -4.01 12.90
CA ALA A 6 14.28 -3.69 14.31
C ALA A 6 13.55 -2.34 14.58
N LEU A 7 12.50 -2.05 13.82
CA LEU A 7 11.79 -0.78 13.87
C LEU A 7 11.02 -0.61 15.19
N GLU A 8 11.29 0.50 15.86
CA GLU A 8 10.54 0.93 17.05
C GLU A 8 9.90 2.29 16.79
N ALA A 9 8.64 2.42 17.17
CA ALA A 9 7.89 3.66 17.01
C ALA A 9 6.71 3.72 17.99
N GLY A 10 6.21 4.92 18.25
CA GLY A 10 5.10 5.14 19.18
C GLY A 10 4.63 6.58 19.20
N TYR A 11 3.66 6.89 20.04
CA TYR A 11 3.03 8.21 20.17
C TYR A 11 3.13 8.72 21.60
N GLY A 12 3.56 9.96 21.80
CA GLY A 12 3.51 10.63 23.10
C GLY A 12 4.22 9.88 24.25
N GLY A 13 5.29 9.13 23.93
CA GLY A 13 6.02 8.29 24.89
C GLY A 13 5.47 6.86 25.03
N ALA A 14 4.32 6.52 24.45
CA ALA A 14 3.80 5.16 24.40
C ALA A 14 4.35 4.44 23.16
N GLN A 15 5.17 3.42 23.37
CA GLN A 15 5.71 2.59 22.29
C GLN A 15 4.63 1.65 21.75
N VAL A 16 4.56 1.51 20.41
CA VAL A 16 3.61 0.66 19.70
C VAL A 16 4.32 -0.42 18.89
N LEU A 17 5.48 -0.11 18.28
CA LEU A 17 6.30 -1.07 17.55
C LEU A 17 7.52 -1.44 18.37
N PHE A 18 7.81 -2.73 18.46
CA PHE A 18 8.84 -3.30 19.32
C PHE A 18 9.80 -4.17 18.50
N GLY A 19 10.75 -3.57 17.79
CA GLY A 19 11.73 -4.28 17.00
C GLY A 19 11.12 -4.96 15.76
N LEU A 20 10.12 -4.34 15.15
CA LEU A 20 9.43 -4.90 13.98
C LEU A 20 10.38 -4.97 12.78
N GLY A 21 10.42 -6.13 12.10
CA GLY A 21 11.26 -6.32 10.93
C GLY A 21 10.62 -7.24 9.90
N PHE A 22 10.64 -6.80 8.63
CA PHE A 22 10.27 -7.61 7.47
C PHE A 22 10.81 -6.97 6.18
N LYS A 23 10.68 -7.69 5.07
CA LYS A 23 11.17 -7.22 3.76
C LYS A 23 10.06 -7.31 2.72
N VAL A 24 10.18 -6.51 1.66
CA VAL A 24 9.40 -6.63 0.43
C VAL A 24 10.38 -6.73 -0.73
N GLY A 25 10.33 -7.80 -1.50
CA GLY A 25 11.14 -8.02 -2.69
C GLY A 25 10.73 -7.12 -3.86
N ALA A 26 11.56 -7.08 -4.92
CA ALA A 26 11.17 -6.44 -6.17
C ALA A 26 10.09 -7.29 -6.86
N GLY A 27 8.99 -6.65 -7.29
CA GLY A 27 7.84 -7.34 -7.91
C GLY A 27 7.07 -8.26 -6.97
N GLU A 28 7.42 -8.30 -5.68
CA GLU A 28 6.75 -9.13 -4.68
C GLU A 28 5.51 -8.42 -4.13
N VAL A 29 4.43 -9.17 -3.95
CA VAL A 29 3.26 -8.74 -3.20
C VAL A 29 3.31 -9.34 -1.80
N VAL A 30 3.46 -8.46 -0.80
CA VAL A 30 3.49 -8.83 0.62
C VAL A 30 2.26 -8.28 1.32
N THR A 31 1.64 -9.07 2.17
CA THR A 31 0.56 -8.58 3.04
C THR A 31 1.06 -8.31 4.45
N LEU A 32 0.54 -7.25 5.06
CA LEU A 32 0.73 -6.95 6.46
C LEU A 32 -0.60 -7.16 7.19
N MET A 33 -0.70 -8.26 7.91
CA MET A 33 -1.92 -8.70 8.58
C MET A 33 -1.80 -8.55 10.10
N GLY A 34 -2.92 -8.49 10.78
CA GLY A 34 -3.02 -8.38 12.23
C GLY A 34 -4.32 -7.73 12.63
N ARG A 35 -4.74 -7.95 13.85
CA ARG A 35 -5.95 -7.35 14.43
C ARG A 35 -5.84 -5.82 14.51
N ASN A 36 -6.97 -5.15 14.74
CA ASN A 36 -6.97 -3.71 14.98
C ASN A 36 -6.15 -3.38 16.24
N GLY A 37 -5.40 -2.29 16.20
CA GLY A 37 -4.53 -1.88 17.30
C GLY A 37 -3.17 -2.60 17.37
N MET A 38 -2.89 -3.58 16.51
CA MET A 38 -1.64 -4.36 16.55
C MET A 38 -0.42 -3.64 15.94
N GLY A 39 -0.57 -2.41 15.44
CA GLY A 39 0.55 -1.60 14.96
C GLY A 39 0.64 -1.44 13.44
N LYS A 40 -0.33 -1.97 12.63
CA LYS A 40 -0.31 -1.85 11.15
C LYS A 40 -0.22 -0.39 10.68
N THR A 41 -1.16 0.45 11.11
CA THR A 41 -1.18 1.89 10.76
C THR A 41 0.06 2.62 11.28
N THR A 42 0.55 2.26 12.48
CA THR A 42 1.79 2.82 13.03
C THR A 42 2.99 2.47 12.15
N THR A 43 3.06 1.22 11.69
CA THR A 43 4.09 0.77 10.74
C THR A 43 4.03 1.62 9.47
N ILE A 44 2.87 1.71 8.82
CA ILE A 44 2.70 2.50 7.59
C ILE A 44 3.08 3.97 7.80
N ARG A 45 2.57 4.60 8.85
CA ARG A 45 2.91 6.00 9.17
C ARG A 45 4.41 6.21 9.35
N THR A 46 5.10 5.24 9.95
CA THR A 46 6.55 5.31 10.13
C THR A 46 7.29 5.11 8.81
N LEU A 47 6.84 4.19 7.94
CA LEU A 47 7.38 3.99 6.60
C LEU A 47 7.29 5.24 5.73
N PHE A 48 6.23 6.02 5.88
CA PHE A 48 6.02 7.26 5.12
C PHE A 48 6.55 8.53 5.81
N GLY A 49 7.28 8.39 6.92
CA GLY A 49 7.83 9.55 7.65
C GLY A 49 6.77 10.45 8.30
N LEU A 50 5.52 9.98 8.39
CA LEU A 50 4.42 10.65 9.11
C LEU A 50 4.53 10.44 10.62
N LEU A 51 5.29 9.44 11.03
CA LEU A 51 5.68 9.18 12.41
C LEU A 51 7.20 8.93 12.44
N LYS A 52 7.91 9.66 13.29
CA LYS A 52 9.35 9.48 13.43
C LYS A 52 9.65 8.18 14.17
N PRO A 53 10.52 7.29 13.66
CA PRO A 53 10.95 6.10 14.39
C PRO A 53 11.74 6.48 15.64
N MET A 54 11.61 5.67 16.69
CA MET A 54 12.41 5.76 17.92
C MET A 54 13.77 5.11 17.71
N SER A 55 13.78 3.94 17.02
CA SER A 55 14.99 3.20 16.64
C SER A 55 14.70 2.31 15.42
N GLY A 56 15.71 1.62 14.94
CA GLY A 56 15.63 0.73 13.79
C GLY A 56 15.96 1.42 12.47
N ARG A 57 15.79 0.69 11.37
CA ARG A 57 16.18 1.16 10.03
C ARG A 57 15.13 0.81 8.98
N ILE A 58 14.94 1.71 8.03
CA ILE A 58 14.09 1.53 6.84
C ILE A 58 14.93 1.81 5.61
N ARG A 59 15.09 0.80 4.75
CA ARG A 59 15.76 0.95 3.45
C ARG A 59 14.76 0.76 2.33
N LEU A 60 14.83 1.63 1.33
CA LEU A 60 14.12 1.49 0.07
C LEU A 60 15.16 1.36 -1.04
N LYS A 61 15.24 0.20 -1.69
CA LYS A 61 16.38 -0.20 -2.53
C LYS A 61 17.69 -0.15 -1.71
N GLU A 62 18.68 0.58 -2.19
CA GLU A 62 19.97 0.79 -1.52
C GLU A 62 19.97 2.03 -0.59
N GLN A 63 18.88 2.81 -0.60
CA GLN A 63 18.81 4.09 0.11
C GLN A 63 18.21 3.93 1.51
N ASP A 64 18.89 4.45 2.53
CA ASP A 64 18.33 4.61 3.88
C ASP A 64 17.34 5.79 3.88
N VAL A 65 16.08 5.49 4.19
CA VAL A 65 14.99 6.47 4.24
C VAL A 65 14.47 6.67 5.67
N THR A 66 15.16 6.14 6.67
CA THR A 66 14.75 6.18 8.08
C THR A 66 14.54 7.61 8.56
N GLY A 67 13.32 7.92 9.02
CA GLY A 67 12.96 9.23 9.57
C GLY A 67 13.04 10.39 8.57
N GLN A 68 13.14 10.11 7.28
CA GLN A 68 13.08 11.15 6.24
C GLN A 68 11.66 11.71 6.12
N SER A 69 11.55 12.91 5.55
CA SER A 69 10.27 13.57 5.32
C SER A 69 9.44 12.84 4.24
N PRO A 70 8.10 12.89 4.31
CA PRO A 70 7.21 12.18 3.38
C PRO A 70 7.52 12.43 1.91
N HIS A 71 7.83 13.69 1.53
CA HIS A 71 8.15 14.03 0.14
C HIS A 71 9.45 13.38 -0.35
N ARG A 72 10.45 13.18 0.51
CA ARG A 72 11.70 12.50 0.17
C ARG A 72 11.48 10.99 0.00
N ILE A 73 10.68 10.39 0.89
CA ILE A 73 10.31 8.97 0.81
C ILE A 73 9.50 8.70 -0.47
N ALA A 74 8.53 9.56 -0.79
CA ALA A 74 7.81 9.47 -2.05
C ALA A 74 8.73 9.68 -3.26
N ALA A 75 9.70 10.61 -3.17
CA ALA A 75 10.72 10.80 -4.22
C ALA A 75 11.66 9.60 -4.34
N ALA A 76 11.91 8.84 -3.28
CA ALA A 76 12.68 7.61 -3.32
C ALA A 76 11.92 6.45 -3.99
N GLY A 77 10.59 6.53 -4.16
CA GLY A 77 9.78 5.56 -4.91
C GLY A 77 8.71 4.84 -4.12
N LEU A 78 8.33 5.35 -2.97
CA LEU A 78 7.24 4.79 -2.19
C LEU A 78 5.93 5.51 -2.54
N GLY A 79 4.94 4.77 -3.08
CA GLY A 79 3.58 5.26 -3.35
C GLY A 79 2.62 4.83 -2.24
N TYR A 80 1.65 5.67 -1.89
CA TYR A 80 0.71 5.42 -0.79
C TYR A 80 -0.73 5.63 -1.20
N VAL A 81 -1.56 4.67 -0.84
CA VAL A 81 -3.02 4.76 -0.89
C VAL A 81 -3.55 4.57 0.52
N PRO A 82 -3.97 5.64 1.20
CA PRO A 82 -4.46 5.59 2.57
C PRO A 82 -5.88 5.02 2.66
N GLU A 83 -6.26 4.52 3.83
CA GLU A 83 -7.62 4.05 4.17
C GLU A 83 -8.69 5.10 3.86
N GLY A 84 -8.43 6.38 4.18
CA GLY A 84 -9.36 7.49 3.96
C GLY A 84 -9.44 8.00 2.52
N ARG A 85 -8.82 7.32 1.52
CA ARG A 85 -8.73 7.73 0.10
C ARG A 85 -7.98 9.05 -0.11
N GLU A 86 -8.26 10.08 0.69
CA GLU A 86 -7.62 11.40 0.73
C GLU A 86 -7.47 12.06 -0.65
N ILE A 87 -8.51 11.97 -1.49
CA ILE A 87 -8.55 12.67 -2.77
C ILE A 87 -8.74 14.18 -2.57
N PHE A 88 -8.40 14.98 -3.58
CA PHE A 88 -8.70 16.42 -3.57
C PHE A 88 -10.15 16.66 -3.99
N PRO A 89 -11.06 16.96 -3.06
CA PRO A 89 -12.50 16.93 -3.33
C PRO A 89 -12.97 18.02 -4.31
N ARG A 90 -12.26 19.13 -4.39
CA ARG A 90 -12.57 20.28 -5.25
C ARG A 90 -11.83 20.28 -6.58
N LEU A 91 -10.96 19.32 -6.82
CA LEU A 91 -10.30 19.11 -8.11
C LEU A 91 -11.11 18.08 -8.92
N SER A 92 -11.08 18.21 -10.24
CA SER A 92 -11.57 17.17 -11.15
C SER A 92 -10.76 15.90 -11.03
N VAL A 93 -11.26 14.79 -11.59
CA VAL A 93 -10.52 13.52 -11.66
C VAL A 93 -9.17 13.73 -12.35
N GLU A 94 -9.15 14.40 -13.49
CA GLU A 94 -7.92 14.65 -14.23
C GLU A 94 -6.93 15.51 -13.44
N GLU A 95 -7.39 16.60 -12.83
CA GLU A 95 -6.56 17.46 -11.98
C GLU A 95 -6.02 16.71 -10.76
N ASN A 96 -6.82 15.83 -10.14
CA ASN A 96 -6.36 14.95 -9.07
C ASN A 96 -5.19 14.07 -9.51
N LEU A 97 -5.29 13.47 -10.70
CA LEU A 97 -4.25 12.58 -11.24
C LEU A 97 -2.97 13.35 -11.58
N VAL A 98 -3.08 14.49 -12.26
CA VAL A 98 -1.89 15.26 -12.67
C VAL A 98 -1.23 16.01 -11.52
N ALA A 99 -1.97 16.39 -10.47
CA ALA A 99 -1.43 17.11 -9.32
C ALA A 99 -0.28 16.36 -8.61
N THR A 100 -0.28 15.04 -8.68
CA THR A 100 0.74 14.18 -8.07
C THR A 100 1.69 13.54 -9.08
N ALA A 101 1.50 13.82 -10.38
CA ALA A 101 2.25 13.18 -11.45
C ALA A 101 3.75 13.47 -11.37
N ARG A 102 4.54 12.44 -11.56
CA ARG A 102 6.00 12.53 -11.68
C ARG A 102 6.43 11.82 -12.97
N GLY A 103 7.52 12.29 -13.58
CA GLY A 103 8.11 11.62 -14.72
C GLY A 103 8.46 10.16 -14.41
N ALA A 104 8.33 9.30 -15.42
CA ALA A 104 8.73 7.90 -15.30
C ALA A 104 10.21 7.81 -14.90
N ARG A 105 10.52 6.88 -14.00
CA ARG A 105 11.91 6.57 -13.67
C ARG A 105 12.51 5.73 -14.80
N ALA A 106 13.81 5.87 -15.03
CA ALA A 106 14.54 5.19 -16.11
C ALA A 106 14.37 3.64 -16.10
N GLN A 107 13.94 3.06 -14.98
CA GLN A 107 13.76 1.62 -14.80
C GLN A 107 12.27 1.21 -14.69
N ALA A 108 11.34 2.12 -14.93
CA ALA A 108 9.91 1.79 -14.86
C ALA A 108 9.55 0.83 -16.01
N ALA A 109 9.12 -0.37 -15.67
CA ALA A 109 8.61 -1.34 -16.62
C ALA A 109 7.46 -0.71 -17.43
N GLY A 110 7.49 -0.86 -18.76
CA GLY A 110 6.43 -0.36 -19.65
C GLY A 110 6.36 1.17 -19.81
N GLY A 111 7.45 1.94 -19.54
CA GLY A 111 7.49 3.38 -19.81
C GLY A 111 6.86 4.28 -18.74
N GLY A 112 6.51 3.73 -17.57
CA GLY A 112 5.94 4.47 -16.45
C GLY A 112 4.43 4.70 -16.53
N TRP A 113 3.86 5.24 -15.45
CA TRP A 113 2.44 5.54 -15.32
C TRP A 113 2.13 6.90 -15.93
N THR A 114 1.14 6.92 -16.80
CA THR A 114 0.59 8.10 -17.47
C THR A 114 -0.93 8.16 -17.25
N LEU A 115 -1.55 9.30 -17.54
CA LEU A 115 -3.02 9.43 -17.53
C LEU A 115 -3.70 8.33 -18.35
N GLU A 116 -3.18 8.06 -19.56
CA GLU A 116 -3.76 7.05 -20.45
C GLU A 116 -3.68 5.66 -19.86
N ARG A 117 -2.58 5.30 -19.18
CA ARG A 117 -2.45 4.00 -18.50
C ARG A 117 -3.38 3.90 -17.30
N VAL A 118 -3.53 4.97 -16.50
CA VAL A 118 -4.48 5.02 -15.39
C VAL A 118 -5.91 4.88 -15.89
N TYR A 119 -6.27 5.55 -16.97
CA TYR A 119 -7.59 5.43 -17.61
C TYR A 119 -7.82 4.05 -18.24
N GLY A 120 -6.76 3.40 -18.72
CA GLY A 120 -6.82 2.00 -19.17
C GLY A 120 -7.09 1.03 -18.02
N LEU A 121 -6.47 1.28 -16.86
CA LEU A 121 -6.68 0.47 -15.64
C LEU A 121 -8.06 0.71 -15.03
N PHE A 122 -8.55 1.96 -15.05
CA PHE A 122 -9.82 2.39 -14.48
C PHE A 122 -10.65 3.19 -15.51
N PRO A 123 -11.34 2.54 -16.46
CA PRO A 123 -12.11 3.24 -17.51
C PRO A 123 -13.16 4.21 -16.96
N ARG A 124 -13.75 3.91 -15.79
CA ARG A 124 -14.71 4.80 -15.12
C ARG A 124 -14.12 6.18 -14.80
N LEU A 125 -12.81 6.26 -14.50
CA LEU A 125 -12.16 7.55 -14.26
C LEU A 125 -12.06 8.38 -15.54
N ARG A 126 -11.89 7.74 -16.70
CA ARG A 126 -11.94 8.43 -18.01
C ARG A 126 -13.31 9.03 -18.28
N GLU A 127 -14.37 8.27 -18.05
CA GLU A 127 -15.76 8.72 -18.21
C GLU A 127 -16.08 9.92 -17.31
N ARG A 128 -15.47 9.94 -16.14
CA ARG A 128 -15.67 10.97 -15.09
C ARG A 128 -14.58 12.02 -15.03
N ARG A 129 -13.68 12.13 -16.04
CA ARG A 129 -12.45 12.95 -15.98
C ARG A 129 -12.68 14.41 -15.58
N GLY A 130 -13.80 15.00 -15.99
CA GLY A 130 -14.21 16.38 -15.66
C GLY A 130 -14.99 16.52 -14.36
N ASN A 131 -15.44 15.42 -13.73
CA ASN A 131 -16.18 15.47 -12.48
C ASN A 131 -15.29 15.84 -11.31
N LEU A 132 -15.80 16.61 -10.36
CA LEU A 132 -15.10 16.90 -9.11
C LEU A 132 -15.03 15.65 -8.22
N GLY A 133 -14.00 15.56 -7.36
CA GLY A 133 -13.86 14.46 -6.41
C GLY A 133 -15.09 14.24 -5.52
N THR A 134 -15.80 15.31 -5.15
CA THR A 134 -17.07 15.25 -4.40
C THR A 134 -18.23 14.59 -5.15
N GLN A 135 -18.16 14.50 -6.46
CA GLN A 135 -19.21 13.94 -7.32
C GLN A 135 -18.98 12.44 -7.60
N LEU A 136 -17.91 11.88 -7.09
CA LEU A 136 -17.55 10.48 -7.26
C LEU A 136 -18.18 9.60 -6.19
N SER A 137 -18.60 8.39 -6.57
CA SER A 137 -18.91 7.33 -5.62
C SER A 137 -17.68 6.92 -4.81
N GLY A 138 -17.89 6.26 -3.66
CA GLY A 138 -16.78 5.80 -2.84
C GLY A 138 -15.80 4.86 -3.58
N GLY A 139 -16.29 4.05 -4.51
CA GLY A 139 -15.46 3.20 -5.34
C GLY A 139 -14.64 3.96 -6.38
N GLU A 140 -15.24 4.95 -7.04
CA GLU A 140 -14.53 5.83 -7.98
C GLU A 140 -13.48 6.67 -7.27
N GLN A 141 -13.76 7.15 -6.04
CA GLN A 141 -12.76 7.84 -5.22
C GLN A 141 -11.58 6.94 -4.86
N GLN A 142 -11.84 5.66 -4.58
CA GLN A 142 -10.78 4.69 -4.30
C GLN A 142 -9.91 4.42 -5.54
N MET A 143 -10.54 4.23 -6.71
CA MET A 143 -9.83 4.10 -7.98
C MET A 143 -8.98 5.35 -8.25
N LEU A 144 -9.53 6.54 -7.98
CA LEU A 144 -8.80 7.80 -8.12
C LEU A 144 -7.61 7.89 -7.17
N ALA A 145 -7.74 7.46 -5.91
CA ALA A 145 -6.65 7.41 -4.94
C ALA A 145 -5.51 6.48 -5.40
N ILE A 146 -5.86 5.28 -5.92
CA ILE A 146 -4.89 4.35 -6.50
C ILE A 146 -4.23 4.98 -7.73
N GLY A 147 -5.02 5.55 -8.65
CA GLY A 147 -4.51 6.23 -9.84
C GLY A 147 -3.52 7.35 -9.50
N ARG A 148 -3.82 8.18 -8.50
CA ARG A 148 -2.93 9.22 -7.99
C ARG A 148 -1.60 8.67 -7.48
N ALA A 149 -1.65 7.58 -6.71
CA ALA A 149 -0.44 6.94 -6.22
C ALA A 149 0.40 6.38 -7.38
N LEU A 150 -0.23 5.77 -8.38
CA LEU A 150 0.45 5.28 -9.59
C LEU A 150 1.08 6.42 -10.40
N MET A 151 0.42 7.58 -10.53
CA MET A 151 0.96 8.75 -11.24
C MET A 151 2.25 9.30 -10.61
N THR A 152 2.58 8.92 -9.37
CA THR A 152 3.90 9.22 -8.78
C THR A 152 5.02 8.33 -9.32
N ASN A 153 4.71 7.35 -10.16
CA ASN A 153 5.62 6.33 -10.68
C ASN A 153 6.40 5.61 -9.56
N PRO A 154 5.68 4.94 -8.63
CA PRO A 154 6.33 4.30 -7.50
C PRO A 154 7.06 3.01 -7.91
N ASP A 155 8.10 2.67 -7.15
CA ASP A 155 8.76 1.36 -7.21
C ASP A 155 8.08 0.33 -6.29
N LEU A 156 7.47 0.83 -5.20
CA LEU A 156 6.68 0.06 -4.24
C LEU A 156 5.40 0.81 -3.92
N LEU A 157 4.26 0.17 -4.11
CA LEU A 157 2.93 0.71 -3.77
C LEU A 157 2.47 0.13 -2.44
N VAL A 158 2.06 0.98 -1.51
CA VAL A 158 1.45 0.58 -0.24
C VAL A 158 -0.04 0.90 -0.27
N LEU A 159 -0.87 -0.13 -0.05
CA LEU A 159 -2.32 -0.06 -0.02
C LEU A 159 -2.82 -0.32 1.41
N ASP A 160 -3.41 0.68 2.03
CA ASP A 160 -3.92 0.61 3.41
C ASP A 160 -5.43 0.51 3.41
N GLU A 161 -5.96 -0.70 3.66
CA GLU A 161 -7.39 -1.04 3.68
C GLU A 161 -8.15 -0.54 2.42
N ALA A 162 -7.54 -0.71 1.25
CA ALA A 162 -8.00 -0.12 -0.01
C ALA A 162 -9.35 -0.64 -0.52
N THR A 163 -9.90 -1.71 0.07
CA THR A 163 -11.18 -2.29 -0.33
C THR A 163 -12.27 -2.18 0.73
N GLU A 164 -11.97 -1.59 1.90
CA GLU A 164 -12.93 -1.49 3.00
C GLU A 164 -14.11 -0.57 2.65
N GLY A 165 -15.31 -0.98 3.08
CA GLY A 165 -16.54 -0.21 2.87
C GLY A 165 -17.02 -0.11 1.42
N LEU A 166 -16.44 -0.88 0.48
CA LEU A 166 -16.83 -0.87 -0.92
C LEU A 166 -17.79 -2.00 -1.29
N ALA A 167 -18.66 -1.75 -2.27
CA ALA A 167 -19.53 -2.78 -2.83
C ALA A 167 -18.72 -3.94 -3.44
N PRO A 168 -19.23 -5.18 -3.38
CA PRO A 168 -18.52 -6.37 -3.85
C PRO A 168 -17.98 -6.27 -5.28
N VAL A 169 -18.75 -5.70 -6.20
CA VAL A 169 -18.34 -5.49 -7.60
C VAL A 169 -17.11 -4.60 -7.68
N ILE A 170 -17.12 -3.48 -6.97
CA ILE A 170 -16.01 -2.51 -6.95
C ILE A 170 -14.76 -3.12 -6.30
N ARG A 171 -14.95 -3.88 -5.22
CA ARG A 171 -13.82 -4.64 -4.62
C ARG A 171 -13.19 -5.57 -5.64
N GLY A 172 -14.00 -6.29 -6.44
CA GLY A 172 -13.52 -7.15 -7.51
C GLY A 172 -12.70 -6.40 -8.56
N GLU A 173 -13.15 -5.21 -9.00
CA GLU A 173 -12.43 -4.36 -9.94
C GLU A 173 -11.08 -3.92 -9.38
N ILE A 174 -11.02 -3.51 -8.10
CA ILE A 174 -9.77 -3.09 -7.44
C ILE A 174 -8.80 -4.28 -7.29
N TRP A 175 -9.28 -5.45 -6.87
CA TRP A 175 -8.43 -6.65 -6.78
C TRP A 175 -7.87 -7.07 -8.15
N SER A 176 -8.69 -6.97 -9.21
CA SER A 176 -8.23 -7.22 -10.58
C SER A 176 -7.16 -6.22 -11.01
N ALA A 177 -7.32 -4.94 -10.68
CA ALA A 177 -6.30 -3.92 -10.93
C ALA A 177 -4.99 -4.24 -10.18
N ILE A 178 -5.05 -4.63 -8.90
CA ILE A 178 -3.87 -5.01 -8.12
C ILE A 178 -3.18 -6.24 -8.74
N ALA A 179 -3.95 -7.22 -9.23
CA ALA A 179 -3.39 -8.39 -9.92
C ALA A 179 -2.66 -8.00 -11.22
N LEU A 180 -3.20 -7.03 -11.98
CA LEU A 180 -2.53 -6.49 -13.17
C LEU A 180 -1.22 -5.78 -12.79
N LEU A 181 -1.23 -4.94 -11.76
CA LEU A 181 -0.03 -4.24 -11.27
C LEU A 181 1.07 -5.23 -10.85
N ARG A 182 0.69 -6.31 -10.15
CA ARG A 182 1.60 -7.42 -9.84
C ARG A 182 2.18 -8.04 -11.11
N GLY A 183 1.33 -8.32 -12.12
CA GLY A 183 1.75 -8.90 -13.40
C GLY A 183 2.73 -8.02 -14.17
N GLU A 184 2.70 -6.70 -13.96
CA GLU A 184 3.66 -5.73 -14.50
C GLU A 184 4.94 -5.61 -13.64
N GLY A 185 5.07 -6.37 -12.56
CA GLY A 185 6.27 -6.40 -11.71
C GLY A 185 6.35 -5.26 -10.68
N LEU A 186 5.24 -4.55 -10.40
CA LEU A 186 5.20 -3.57 -9.33
C LEU A 186 5.26 -4.28 -7.96
N ALA A 187 6.18 -3.86 -7.09
CA ALA A 187 6.18 -4.34 -5.72
C ALA A 187 5.00 -3.72 -4.94
N ILE A 188 4.30 -4.52 -4.12
CA ILE A 188 3.10 -4.07 -3.42
C ILE A 188 3.13 -4.54 -1.97
N LEU A 189 2.87 -3.63 -1.04
CA LEU A 189 2.55 -3.95 0.35
C LEU A 189 1.06 -3.69 0.58
N VAL A 190 0.30 -4.72 0.95
CA VAL A 190 -1.16 -4.63 1.13
C VAL A 190 -1.52 -4.84 2.59
N VAL A 191 -2.32 -3.94 3.13
CA VAL A 191 -3.06 -4.13 4.38
C VAL A 191 -4.53 -4.23 4.04
N ASP A 192 -5.14 -5.36 4.28
CA ASP A 192 -6.58 -5.58 4.07
C ASP A 192 -7.06 -6.74 4.98
N LYS A 193 -8.37 -6.78 5.21
CA LYS A 193 -9.03 -7.80 6.05
C LYS A 193 -9.51 -9.01 5.22
N ASN A 194 -9.57 -8.88 3.89
CA ASN A 194 -10.08 -9.92 3.00
C ASN A 194 -9.02 -10.98 2.71
N LEU A 195 -8.86 -11.92 3.64
CA LEU A 195 -7.84 -12.96 3.55
C LEU A 195 -7.92 -13.76 2.23
N ASP A 196 -9.13 -14.10 1.76
CA ASP A 196 -9.27 -14.90 0.54
C ASP A 196 -8.79 -14.13 -0.71
N ALA A 197 -9.00 -12.82 -0.77
CA ALA A 197 -8.45 -11.99 -1.83
C ALA A 197 -6.93 -11.86 -1.70
N LEU A 198 -6.42 -11.65 -0.50
CA LEU A 198 -4.98 -11.58 -0.22
C LEU A 198 -4.26 -12.86 -0.61
N MET A 199 -4.81 -14.03 -0.29
CA MET A 199 -4.22 -15.33 -0.65
C MET A 199 -4.16 -15.59 -2.16
N ARG A 200 -5.00 -14.92 -2.96
CA ARG A 200 -4.98 -15.06 -4.44
C ARG A 200 -3.88 -14.25 -5.09
N ILE A 201 -3.48 -13.13 -4.48
CA ILE A 201 -2.57 -12.17 -5.10
C ILE A 201 -1.20 -12.07 -4.41
N ALA A 202 -1.09 -12.40 -3.13
CA ALA A 202 0.14 -12.24 -2.38
C ALA A 202 1.09 -13.43 -2.56
N ASP A 203 2.38 -13.12 -2.56
CA ASP A 203 3.46 -14.11 -2.56
C ASP A 203 3.80 -14.50 -1.13
N ARG A 204 3.75 -13.53 -0.21
CA ARG A 204 4.11 -13.71 1.19
C ARG A 204 3.23 -12.88 2.12
N HIS A 205 3.11 -13.37 3.34
CA HIS A 205 2.29 -12.76 4.39
C HIS A 205 3.15 -12.49 5.63
N VAL A 206 2.92 -11.36 6.27
CA VAL A 206 3.51 -10.95 7.53
C VAL A 206 2.38 -10.70 8.52
N VAL A 207 2.38 -11.38 9.66
CA VAL A 207 1.39 -11.20 10.72
C VAL A 207 2.03 -10.46 11.86
N ILE A 208 1.38 -9.37 12.30
CA ILE A 208 1.82 -8.59 13.45
C ILE A 208 0.83 -8.68 14.61
N GLU A 209 1.38 -8.80 15.80
CA GLU A 209 0.65 -8.77 17.05
C GLU A 209 1.47 -8.00 18.09
N GLY A 210 0.83 -7.12 18.85
CA GLY A 210 1.51 -6.30 19.86
C GLY A 210 2.74 -5.55 19.33
N GLY A 211 2.71 -5.06 18.10
CA GLY A 211 3.82 -4.31 17.48
C GLY A 211 5.02 -5.15 17.08
N ARG A 212 4.91 -6.48 17.02
CA ARG A 212 5.97 -7.42 16.62
C ARG A 212 5.50 -8.30 15.47
N VAL A 213 6.43 -8.76 14.64
CA VAL A 213 6.14 -9.84 13.69
C VAL A 213 6.10 -11.15 14.46
N VAL A 214 4.94 -11.81 14.46
CA VAL A 214 4.71 -13.10 15.14
C VAL A 214 4.73 -14.27 14.18
N TRP A 215 4.47 -14.04 12.90
CA TRP A 215 4.56 -15.03 11.84
C TRP A 215 4.87 -14.37 10.48
N SER A 216 5.65 -15.06 9.66
CA SER A 216 5.86 -14.67 8.27
C SER A 216 6.12 -15.91 7.42
N GLY A 217 5.45 -15.99 6.26
CA GLY A 217 5.57 -17.14 5.36
C GLY A 217 4.98 -16.88 4.00
N THR A 218 5.21 -17.79 3.06
CA THR A 218 4.61 -17.74 1.73
C THR A 218 3.12 -18.06 1.78
N THR A 219 2.38 -17.74 0.72
CA THR A 219 0.96 -18.13 0.58
C THR A 219 0.79 -19.65 0.67
N ALA A 220 1.73 -20.43 0.14
CA ALA A 220 1.70 -21.89 0.28
C ALA A 220 1.88 -22.34 1.74
N ALA A 221 2.78 -21.71 2.49
CA ALA A 221 2.96 -21.99 3.92
C ALA A 221 1.71 -21.62 4.74
N LEU A 222 1.09 -20.47 4.44
CA LEU A 222 -0.16 -20.05 5.06
C LEU A 222 -1.31 -21.04 4.78
N ALA A 223 -1.40 -21.54 3.55
CA ALA A 223 -2.41 -22.54 3.16
C ALA A 223 -2.20 -23.90 3.84
N ALA A 224 -0.95 -24.30 4.05
CA ALA A 224 -0.60 -25.58 4.68
C ALA A 224 -0.86 -25.60 6.19
N ASP A 225 -0.63 -24.48 6.88
CA ASP A 225 -0.90 -24.34 8.34
C ASP A 225 -1.70 -23.06 8.62
N ARG A 226 -2.91 -23.02 8.08
CA ARG A 226 -3.83 -21.90 8.24
C ARG A 226 -4.15 -21.61 9.71
N THR A 227 -4.24 -22.66 10.53
CA THR A 227 -4.61 -22.54 11.94
C THR A 227 -3.55 -21.79 12.75
N GLN A 228 -2.26 -22.07 12.54
CA GLN A 228 -1.19 -21.39 13.25
C GLN A 228 -1.12 -19.90 12.90
N ALA A 229 -1.19 -19.58 11.61
CA ALA A 229 -1.11 -18.19 11.16
C ALA A 229 -2.36 -17.37 11.56
N LEU A 230 -3.56 -17.99 11.53
CA LEU A 230 -4.82 -17.32 11.84
C LEU A 230 -5.09 -17.16 13.33
N ARG A 231 -4.43 -17.91 14.22
CA ARG A 231 -4.54 -17.72 15.69
C ARG A 231 -4.32 -16.26 16.13
N HIS A 232 -3.48 -15.54 15.38
CA HIS A 232 -3.17 -14.13 15.65
C HIS A 232 -4.12 -13.15 14.94
N LEU A 233 -5.06 -13.66 14.11
CA LEU A 233 -6.02 -12.86 13.34
C LEU A 233 -7.46 -13.00 13.84
N GLU A 234 -7.79 -14.14 14.48
CA GLU A 234 -9.12 -14.41 15.05
C GLU A 234 -9.27 -13.83 16.46
N VAL A 235 -10.49 -13.45 16.78
CA VAL A 235 -10.90 -12.93 18.10
C VAL A 235 -11.27 -14.09 18.99
#